data_955da928551e89616ee3aef635f0b91f
#
_entry.id   955da928551e89616ee3aef635f0b91f
#
_cell.length_a   1.000
_cell.length_b   1.000
_cell.length_c   1.000
_cell.angle_alpha   90.00
_cell.angle_beta   90.00
_cell.angle_gamma   90.00
#
_symmetry.space_group_name_H-M   'P 1'
#
loop_
_entity.id
_entity.type
_entity.pdbx_description
1 polymer ?
#
loop_
_entity_poly.entity_id
_entity_poly.type
_entity_poly.pdbx_seq_one_letter_code
_entity_poly.pdbx_strand_id
1 'polypeptide(L)'
;MKNIYLFLLSVVILCSCNDFLDREPKTNLSPGSFWKSEEDLRLAANVFYQNMNRSYTLDNQSADGFANVGNLVSSGTHAPGNTDGIWTTAYKQIRHANNFLENYEKAEVSETTKNRYAGEARFFRAYFYFNLVKRFGDVPYVLRTLDMDSEELMGPRVPKEQVIAGIIEDLEFAETHIPLKSKLPTDVGRLTKGAAQAMLARVALYIGTWNKFHGSGEYKSYLQIAKEASKRLIDSKEYSLYADYRNLFLLPGEDSNEHILSFRYSAEADTYNPRIRATIADLSHSPTKVLADAFLCKDGLPLEKSAYRVEYLPAGKEFKNRDPRMALTIWKPGDPFLGKPFVPNLTSQTRTGYMFKKYGDEESYSNMKSRIDEILIRYAEVLLTFAEASFELDDRISDEDLNLSVNALRNRFEGDPNRLPDLTNAFVAEHGLSMRDEIRRERRVELAAESFRYDDIIRWKTAETELPAAILGAKFDPELYPSTVPGKDVILDKNGFILVQNAESRTFDSSKDYLFPLPLREVSLNPNLKQNPNW
;
A
#
# COMPACT_ATOMS: atom_id res chain seq x y z
N MET A 1 -60.42 57.59 -18.40
CA MET A 1 -59.26 57.10 -19.18
C MET A 1 -57.97 57.08 -18.36
N LYS A 2 -57.65 58.01 -17.51
CA LYS A 2 -56.43 58.00 -16.67
C LYS A 2 -56.26 56.73 -15.79
N ASN A 3 -57.34 56.23 -15.22
CA ASN A 3 -57.29 55.03 -14.34
C ASN A 3 -57.12 53.71 -15.05
N ILE A 4 -57.43 53.61 -16.36
CA ILE A 4 -57.23 52.41 -17.19
C ILE A 4 -55.74 52.28 -17.55
N TYR A 5 -55.08 53.41 -17.81
CA TYR A 5 -53.62 53.40 -18.07
C TYR A 5 -52.79 53.03 -16.84
N LEU A 6 -53.24 53.41 -15.63
CA LEU A 6 -52.56 53.01 -14.39
C LEU A 6 -52.73 51.51 -14.09
N PHE A 7 -53.90 50.95 -14.40
CA PHE A 7 -54.14 49.50 -14.24
C PHE A 7 -53.39 48.66 -15.27
N LEU A 8 -53.29 49.12 -16.52
CA LEU A 8 -52.46 48.49 -17.56
C LEU A 8 -50.96 48.58 -17.26
N LEU A 9 -50.49 49.68 -16.66
CA LEU A 9 -49.09 49.83 -16.26
C LEU A 9 -48.72 48.92 -15.06
N SER A 10 -49.65 48.67 -14.12
CA SER A 10 -49.45 47.77 -12.99
C SER A 10 -49.46 46.29 -13.40
N VAL A 11 -50.18 45.89 -14.45
CA VAL A 11 -50.18 44.51 -14.98
C VAL A 11 -48.88 44.20 -15.76
N VAL A 12 -48.28 45.16 -16.44
CA VAL A 12 -46.98 44.99 -17.15
C VAL A 12 -45.81 44.85 -16.16
N ILE A 13 -45.89 45.45 -14.96
CA ILE A 13 -44.85 45.32 -13.92
C ILE A 13 -44.89 43.95 -13.22
N LEU A 14 -46.04 43.25 -13.24
CA LEU A 14 -46.18 41.91 -12.64
C LEU A 14 -45.75 40.74 -13.56
N CYS A 15 -45.46 41.00 -14.84
CA CYS A 15 -44.92 40.02 -15.77
C CYS A 15 -43.38 40.06 -15.90
N SER A 16 -42.66 40.75 -15.02
CA SER A 16 -41.22 40.89 -15.07
C SER A 16 -40.52 39.72 -14.37
N CYS A 17 -40.03 38.83 -15.16
CA CYS A 17 -38.81 37.99 -14.99
C CYS A 17 -38.66 37.22 -13.68
N ASN A 18 -39.11 35.98 -13.65
CA ASN A 18 -38.61 34.95 -12.73
C ASN A 18 -37.12 34.64 -12.97
N ASP A 19 -36.61 34.84 -14.19
CA ASP A 19 -35.19 34.55 -14.55
C ASP A 19 -34.17 35.54 -13.95
N PHE A 20 -34.61 36.69 -13.37
CA PHE A 20 -33.67 37.68 -12.81
C PHE A 20 -33.31 37.40 -11.35
N LEU A 21 -34.10 36.59 -10.63
CA LEU A 21 -33.89 36.27 -9.22
C LEU A 21 -33.10 34.97 -9.02
N ASP A 22 -33.05 34.10 -10.02
CA ASP A 22 -32.23 32.89 -10.04
C ASP A 22 -30.84 33.14 -10.66
N ARG A 23 -30.10 34.10 -10.14
CA ARG A 23 -28.66 34.18 -10.40
C ARG A 23 -27.95 33.16 -9.54
N GLU A 24 -27.66 32.01 -10.12
CA GLU A 24 -26.70 31.07 -9.53
C GLU A 24 -25.40 31.84 -9.22
N PRO A 25 -24.84 31.71 -8.00
CA PRO A 25 -23.57 32.34 -7.66
C PRO A 25 -22.49 31.81 -8.62
N LYS A 26 -21.89 32.67 -9.43
CA LYS A 26 -20.82 32.32 -10.37
C LYS A 26 -19.57 31.76 -9.68
N THR A 27 -19.53 31.75 -8.36
CA THR A 27 -18.41 31.29 -7.52
C THR A 27 -18.69 30.00 -6.73
N ASN A 28 -19.95 29.53 -6.69
CA ASN A 28 -20.32 28.24 -6.11
C ASN A 28 -20.97 27.37 -7.18
N LEU A 29 -20.38 26.20 -7.43
CA LEU A 29 -20.98 25.18 -8.29
C LEU A 29 -22.33 24.79 -7.70
N SER A 30 -23.44 25.22 -8.31
CA SER A 30 -24.75 24.79 -7.87
C SER A 30 -25.02 23.35 -8.33
N PRO A 31 -25.73 22.53 -7.53
CA PRO A 31 -26.08 21.16 -7.94
C PRO A 31 -26.82 21.06 -9.28
N GLY A 32 -27.49 22.13 -9.70
CA GLY A 32 -28.26 22.19 -10.96
C GLY A 32 -27.42 22.50 -12.20
N SER A 33 -26.23 23.10 -12.05
CA SER A 33 -25.34 23.45 -13.18
C SER A 33 -24.15 22.52 -13.34
N PHE A 34 -23.85 21.70 -12.34
CA PHE A 34 -22.78 20.69 -12.35
C PHE A 34 -23.27 19.39 -13.03
N TRP A 35 -22.36 18.54 -13.46
CA TRP A 35 -22.61 17.27 -14.15
C TRP A 35 -23.05 17.43 -15.64
N LYS A 36 -22.56 18.43 -16.36
CA LYS A 36 -22.95 18.66 -17.76
C LYS A 36 -21.84 18.36 -18.76
N SER A 37 -20.59 18.52 -18.34
CA SER A 37 -19.44 18.45 -19.23
C SER A 37 -18.42 17.39 -18.80
N GLU A 38 -17.45 17.08 -19.67
CA GLU A 38 -16.30 16.24 -19.32
C GLU A 38 -15.46 16.87 -18.19
N GLU A 39 -15.34 18.21 -18.18
CA GLU A 39 -14.59 18.91 -17.13
C GLU A 39 -15.27 18.75 -15.75
N ASP A 40 -16.61 18.74 -15.71
CA ASP A 40 -17.33 18.47 -14.45
C ASP A 40 -17.06 17.05 -13.95
N LEU A 41 -17.08 16.07 -14.84
CA LEU A 41 -16.75 14.69 -14.51
C LEU A 41 -15.30 14.57 -14.00
N ARG A 42 -14.36 15.24 -14.66
CA ARG A 42 -12.95 15.28 -14.29
C ARG A 42 -12.73 15.90 -12.92
N LEU A 43 -13.37 17.05 -12.66
CA LEU A 43 -13.28 17.74 -11.36
C LEU A 43 -13.88 16.90 -10.22
N ALA A 44 -15.04 16.27 -10.45
CA ALA A 44 -15.65 15.38 -9.46
C ALA A 44 -14.75 14.15 -9.17
N ALA A 45 -14.13 13.56 -10.20
CA ALA A 45 -13.23 12.42 -10.04
C ALA A 45 -11.92 12.78 -9.34
N ASN A 46 -11.42 14.02 -9.45
CA ASN A 46 -10.18 14.47 -8.80
C ASN A 46 -10.21 14.34 -7.27
N VAL A 47 -11.40 14.40 -6.66
CA VAL A 47 -11.59 14.27 -5.20
C VAL A 47 -11.09 12.90 -4.69
N PHE A 48 -11.18 11.85 -5.49
CA PHE A 48 -10.77 10.50 -5.08
C PHE A 48 -9.27 10.40 -4.84
N TYR A 49 -8.46 11.07 -5.66
CA TYR A 49 -6.98 11.01 -5.60
C TYR A 49 -6.40 11.65 -4.33
N GLN A 50 -7.11 12.58 -3.70
CA GLN A 50 -6.62 13.28 -2.50
C GLN A 50 -6.58 12.41 -1.25
N ASN A 51 -7.35 11.32 -1.22
CA ASN A 51 -7.56 10.50 -0.02
C ASN A 51 -7.10 9.05 -0.20
N MET A 52 -6.23 8.77 -1.18
CA MET A 52 -5.58 7.47 -1.27
C MET A 52 -4.83 7.18 0.04
N ASN A 53 -5.02 5.98 0.58
CA ASN A 53 -4.39 5.62 1.84
C ASN A 53 -2.87 5.54 1.68
N ARG A 54 -2.18 6.43 2.34
CA ARG A 54 -0.72 6.46 2.39
C ARG A 54 -0.29 5.77 3.66
N SER A 55 0.36 4.64 3.54
CA SER A 55 0.89 3.95 4.70
C SER A 55 2.31 4.41 4.98
N TYR A 56 2.51 5.07 6.11
CA TYR A 56 3.83 5.50 6.58
C TYR A 56 4.44 4.53 7.59
N THR A 57 3.85 3.35 7.74
CA THR A 57 4.28 2.41 8.77
C THR A 57 5.62 1.75 8.46
N LEU A 58 6.07 1.77 7.20
CA LEU A 58 7.32 1.15 6.77
C LEU A 58 7.53 -0.24 7.42
N ASP A 59 6.47 -1.05 7.42
CA ASP A 59 6.44 -2.39 8.01
C ASP A 59 6.54 -2.46 9.56
N ASN A 60 6.36 -1.35 10.29
CA ASN A 60 6.36 -1.36 11.77
C ASN A 60 5.24 -2.20 12.39
N GLN A 61 4.17 -2.49 11.65
CA GLN A 61 3.10 -3.39 12.11
C GLN A 61 3.50 -4.87 11.99
N SER A 62 4.67 -5.16 11.41
CA SER A 62 5.27 -6.49 11.32
C SER A 62 6.52 -6.60 12.21
N ALA A 63 7.29 -7.67 12.04
CA ALA A 63 8.59 -7.82 12.67
C ALA A 63 9.73 -7.19 11.85
N ASP A 64 9.48 -6.68 10.63
CA ASP A 64 10.49 -6.15 9.71
C ASP A 64 10.90 -4.71 10.00
N GLY A 65 10.02 -3.95 10.67
CA GLY A 65 10.26 -2.57 11.06
C GLY A 65 10.10 -2.33 12.55
N PHE A 66 10.80 -1.32 13.08
CA PHE A 66 10.67 -0.88 14.46
C PHE A 66 10.76 0.65 14.54
N ALA A 67 9.87 1.26 15.33
CA ALA A 67 9.88 2.70 15.59
C ALA A 67 10.69 3.02 16.86
N ASN A 68 10.54 4.25 17.37
CA ASN A 68 11.13 4.65 18.67
C ASN A 68 10.61 3.81 19.85
N VAL A 69 9.35 3.36 19.74
CA VAL A 69 8.69 2.45 20.68
C VAL A 69 8.00 1.32 19.92
N GLY A 70 7.71 0.23 20.60
CA GLY A 70 6.98 -0.90 19.99
C GLY A 70 5.64 -0.45 19.40
N ASN A 71 5.33 -0.92 18.19
CA ASN A 71 4.04 -0.68 17.57
C ASN A 71 2.98 -1.54 18.26
N LEU A 72 1.84 -0.95 18.64
CA LEU A 72 0.77 -1.64 19.37
C LEU A 72 0.21 -2.85 18.62
N VAL A 73 0.09 -2.76 17.28
CA VAL A 73 -0.41 -3.85 16.44
C VAL A 73 0.60 -4.99 16.41
N SER A 74 1.88 -4.70 16.09
CA SER A 74 2.90 -5.74 16.02
C SER A 74 3.22 -6.36 17.40
N SER A 75 2.90 -5.67 18.49
CA SER A 75 3.06 -6.17 19.87
C SER A 75 1.83 -6.89 20.42
N GLY A 76 0.69 -6.87 19.68
CA GLY A 76 -0.57 -7.47 20.13
C GLY A 76 -1.21 -6.77 21.32
N THR A 77 -0.89 -5.48 21.54
CA THR A 77 -1.40 -4.68 22.68
C THR A 77 -2.37 -3.59 22.24
N HIS A 78 -2.79 -3.59 20.98
CA HIS A 78 -3.80 -2.66 20.50
C HIS A 78 -5.18 -2.99 21.09
N ALA A 79 -6.02 -1.98 21.20
CA ALA A 79 -7.35 -2.05 21.79
C ALA A 79 -8.37 -1.30 20.91
N PRO A 80 -9.69 -1.57 21.07
CA PRO A 80 -10.72 -0.83 20.37
C PRO A 80 -10.64 0.67 20.66
N GLY A 81 -10.49 1.49 19.63
CA GLY A 81 -10.54 2.94 19.71
C GLY A 81 -11.95 3.49 19.51
N ASN A 82 -12.21 4.70 19.98
CA ASN A 82 -13.49 5.38 19.70
C ASN A 82 -13.72 5.59 18.20
N THR A 83 -12.67 5.90 17.46
CA THR A 83 -12.70 6.13 16.01
C THR A 83 -11.56 5.37 15.35
N ASP A 84 -11.71 5.09 14.05
CA ASP A 84 -10.65 4.57 13.20
C ASP A 84 -10.56 5.41 11.93
N GLY A 85 -9.36 5.89 11.60
CA GLY A 85 -9.14 6.78 10.46
C GLY A 85 -9.43 6.10 9.11
N ILE A 86 -9.17 4.78 9.00
CA ILE A 86 -9.46 4.00 7.79
C ILE A 86 -10.98 3.89 7.60
N TRP A 87 -11.71 3.59 8.68
CA TRP A 87 -13.18 3.53 8.65
C TRP A 87 -13.78 4.86 8.18
N THR A 88 -13.42 5.95 8.87
CA THR A 88 -13.98 7.27 8.60
C THR A 88 -13.66 7.74 7.18
N THR A 89 -12.41 7.59 6.75
CA THR A 89 -11.98 8.00 5.40
C THR A 89 -12.66 7.16 4.33
N ALA A 90 -12.71 5.84 4.51
CA ALA A 90 -13.29 4.95 3.52
C ALA A 90 -14.77 5.26 3.27
N TYR A 91 -15.60 5.34 4.32
CA TYR A 91 -17.02 5.63 4.13
C TYR A 91 -17.29 7.03 3.57
N LYS A 92 -16.46 8.03 3.91
CA LYS A 92 -16.53 9.34 3.28
C LYS A 92 -16.27 9.24 1.77
N GLN A 93 -15.25 8.51 1.36
CA GLN A 93 -14.89 8.38 -0.06
C GLN A 93 -15.86 7.47 -0.83
N ILE A 94 -16.38 6.42 -0.20
CA ILE A 94 -17.46 5.60 -0.77
C ILE A 94 -18.70 6.46 -1.05
N ARG A 95 -19.07 7.36 -0.13
CA ARG A 95 -20.16 8.31 -0.37
C ARG A 95 -19.87 9.22 -1.57
N HIS A 96 -18.64 9.72 -1.73
CA HIS A 96 -18.26 10.51 -2.92
C HIS A 96 -18.37 9.68 -4.21
N ALA A 97 -17.91 8.42 -4.19
CA ALA A 97 -18.02 7.53 -5.34
C ALA A 97 -19.48 7.23 -5.70
N ASN A 98 -20.33 6.93 -4.70
CA ASN A 98 -21.75 6.71 -4.92
C ASN A 98 -22.44 7.96 -5.50
N ASN A 99 -22.17 9.14 -4.95
CA ASN A 99 -22.70 10.40 -5.50
C ASN A 99 -22.25 10.64 -6.95
N PHE A 100 -21.00 10.30 -7.28
CA PHE A 100 -20.52 10.36 -8.66
C PHE A 100 -21.33 9.42 -9.55
N LEU A 101 -21.48 8.15 -9.15
CA LEU A 101 -22.16 7.11 -9.91
C LEU A 101 -23.68 7.34 -10.07
N GLU A 102 -24.31 8.11 -9.16
CA GLU A 102 -25.71 8.52 -9.29
C GLU A 102 -25.91 9.70 -10.26
N ASN A 103 -24.84 10.43 -10.61
CA ASN A 103 -24.98 11.68 -11.34
C ASN A 103 -24.25 11.72 -12.71
N TYR A 104 -23.22 10.89 -12.94
CA TYR A 104 -22.35 10.99 -14.10
C TYR A 104 -23.08 10.84 -15.44
N GLU A 105 -24.21 10.12 -15.48
CA GLU A 105 -25.04 9.94 -16.67
C GLU A 105 -25.67 11.25 -17.18
N LYS A 106 -25.79 12.26 -16.31
CA LYS A 106 -26.34 13.58 -16.67
C LYS A 106 -25.44 14.38 -17.61
N ALA A 107 -24.16 14.01 -17.72
CA ALA A 107 -23.20 14.71 -18.55
C ALA A 107 -23.52 14.51 -20.05
N GLU A 108 -23.49 15.61 -20.79
CA GLU A 108 -23.77 15.62 -22.24
C GLU A 108 -22.48 15.32 -23.05
N VAL A 109 -21.90 14.15 -22.79
CA VAL A 109 -20.66 13.67 -23.42
C VAL A 109 -20.83 12.23 -23.90
N SER A 110 -19.84 11.72 -24.65
CA SER A 110 -19.90 10.34 -25.16
C SER A 110 -19.95 9.31 -24.02
N GLU A 111 -20.60 8.17 -24.27
CA GLU A 111 -20.63 7.04 -23.33
C GLU A 111 -19.21 6.56 -22.95
N THR A 112 -18.28 6.60 -23.90
CA THR A 112 -16.86 6.27 -23.62
C THR A 112 -16.26 7.22 -22.59
N THR A 113 -16.53 8.52 -22.68
CA THR A 113 -16.08 9.52 -21.70
C THR A 113 -16.75 9.32 -20.35
N LYS A 114 -18.08 9.13 -20.31
CA LYS A 114 -18.81 8.84 -19.06
C LYS A 114 -18.24 7.61 -18.36
N ASN A 115 -18.12 6.50 -19.10
CA ASN A 115 -17.65 5.23 -18.55
C ASN A 115 -16.18 5.27 -18.11
N ARG A 116 -15.31 6.08 -18.74
CA ARG A 116 -13.96 6.34 -18.27
C ARG A 116 -13.96 6.86 -16.83
N TYR A 117 -14.70 7.93 -16.56
CA TYR A 117 -14.74 8.55 -15.23
C TYR A 117 -15.56 7.73 -14.23
N ALA A 118 -16.61 7.02 -14.67
CA ALA A 118 -17.32 6.05 -13.86
C ALA A 118 -16.38 4.89 -13.44
N GLY A 119 -15.46 4.47 -14.32
CA GLY A 119 -14.42 3.51 -14.02
C GLY A 119 -13.49 3.99 -12.90
N GLU A 120 -13.12 5.27 -12.90
CA GLU A 120 -12.34 5.84 -11.79
C GLU A 120 -13.12 5.82 -10.46
N ALA A 121 -14.38 6.22 -10.47
CA ALA A 121 -15.23 6.20 -9.27
C ALA A 121 -15.41 4.78 -8.72
N ARG A 122 -15.64 3.80 -9.60
CA ARG A 122 -15.74 2.37 -9.23
C ARG A 122 -14.41 1.83 -8.71
N PHE A 123 -13.28 2.15 -9.36
CA PHE A 123 -11.96 1.77 -8.85
C PHE A 123 -11.74 2.25 -7.41
N PHE A 124 -12.02 3.52 -7.13
CA PHE A 124 -11.83 4.06 -5.80
C PHE A 124 -12.84 3.51 -4.79
N ARG A 125 -14.08 3.24 -5.19
CA ARG A 125 -15.06 2.56 -4.32
C ARG A 125 -14.56 1.18 -3.92
N ALA A 126 -14.08 0.40 -4.87
CA ALA A 126 -13.46 -0.90 -4.65
C ALA A 126 -12.22 -0.79 -3.74
N TYR A 127 -11.34 0.17 -3.99
CA TYR A 127 -10.15 0.43 -3.17
C TYR A 127 -10.50 0.69 -1.69
N PHE A 128 -11.50 1.53 -1.43
CA PHE A 128 -11.90 1.85 -0.06
C PHE A 128 -12.63 0.68 0.61
N TYR A 129 -13.48 -0.05 -0.10
CA TYR A 129 -14.08 -1.27 0.44
C TYR A 129 -13.05 -2.36 0.72
N PHE A 130 -12.06 -2.53 -0.12
CA PHE A 130 -10.97 -3.48 0.14
C PHE A 130 -10.20 -3.14 1.43
N ASN A 131 -9.90 -1.85 1.66
CA ASN A 131 -9.26 -1.43 2.91
C ASN A 131 -10.13 -1.71 4.15
N LEU A 132 -11.45 -1.59 4.03
CA LEU A 132 -12.38 -1.95 5.10
C LEU A 132 -12.42 -3.46 5.34
N VAL A 133 -12.59 -4.26 4.28
CA VAL A 133 -12.72 -5.71 4.37
C VAL A 133 -11.46 -6.35 4.94
N LYS A 134 -10.27 -5.98 4.45
CA LYS A 134 -9.03 -6.57 4.96
C LYS A 134 -8.75 -6.22 6.42
N ARG A 135 -9.29 -5.09 6.91
CA ARG A 135 -9.10 -4.64 8.29
C ARG A 135 -10.17 -5.15 9.24
N PHE A 136 -11.43 -5.11 8.85
CA PHE A 136 -12.57 -5.37 9.75
C PHE A 136 -13.35 -6.65 9.40
N GLY A 137 -13.08 -7.28 8.26
CA GLY A 137 -13.88 -8.39 7.77
C GLY A 137 -15.23 -7.91 7.20
N ASP A 138 -16.32 -8.35 7.80
CA ASP A 138 -17.67 -7.91 7.43
C ASP A 138 -17.85 -6.41 7.74
N VAL A 139 -18.52 -5.68 6.83
CA VAL A 139 -18.74 -4.23 6.96
C VAL A 139 -20.10 -3.85 6.36
N PRO A 140 -20.70 -2.71 6.73
CA PRO A 140 -21.83 -2.16 6.00
C PRO A 140 -21.52 -1.95 4.52
N TYR A 141 -22.37 -2.45 3.63
CA TYR A 141 -22.14 -2.35 2.18
C TYR A 141 -23.19 -1.43 1.54
N VAL A 142 -22.77 -0.20 1.20
CA VAL A 142 -23.63 0.89 0.75
C VAL A 142 -23.24 1.29 -0.67
N LEU A 143 -24.20 1.20 -1.60
CA LEU A 143 -23.98 1.49 -3.03
C LEU A 143 -24.73 2.73 -3.52
N ARG A 144 -25.31 3.52 -2.60
CA ARG A 144 -26.00 4.77 -2.90
C ARG A 144 -25.63 5.87 -1.88
N THR A 145 -25.96 7.09 -2.20
CA THR A 145 -25.86 8.19 -1.25
C THR A 145 -26.99 8.07 -0.20
N LEU A 146 -26.60 8.09 1.07
CA LEU A 146 -27.56 8.01 2.19
C LEU A 146 -27.87 9.41 2.74
N ASP A 147 -29.16 9.64 3.05
CA ASP A 147 -29.66 10.78 3.81
C ASP A 147 -29.80 10.39 5.29
N MET A 148 -30.10 11.38 6.15
CA MET A 148 -30.22 11.18 7.61
C MET A 148 -31.31 10.18 7.99
N ASP A 149 -32.33 10.02 7.15
CA ASP A 149 -33.48 9.13 7.39
C ASP A 149 -33.32 7.76 6.69
N SER A 150 -32.18 7.50 6.06
CA SER A 150 -31.92 6.25 5.36
C SER A 150 -31.79 5.09 6.35
N GLU A 151 -32.60 4.03 6.18
CA GLU A 151 -32.60 2.87 7.05
C GLU A 151 -31.25 2.14 7.07
N GLU A 152 -30.51 2.17 5.96
CA GLU A 152 -29.18 1.56 5.84
C GLU A 152 -28.13 2.14 6.79
N LEU A 153 -28.35 3.36 7.33
CA LEU A 153 -27.49 3.92 8.38
C LEU A 153 -27.48 3.06 9.64
N MET A 154 -28.60 2.37 9.88
CA MET A 154 -28.77 1.45 10.99
C MET A 154 -28.68 -0.01 10.53
N GLY A 155 -28.19 -0.26 9.31
CA GLY A 155 -28.01 -1.59 8.75
C GLY A 155 -26.95 -2.43 9.48
N PRO A 156 -27.03 -3.76 9.43
CA PRO A 156 -26.01 -4.65 9.94
C PRO A 156 -24.76 -4.66 9.03
N ARG A 157 -23.74 -5.32 9.48
CA ARG A 157 -22.60 -5.70 8.63
C ARG A 157 -23.05 -6.72 7.59
N VAL A 158 -22.52 -6.59 6.38
CA VAL A 158 -22.73 -7.54 5.27
C VAL A 158 -21.55 -8.51 5.24
N PRO A 159 -21.76 -9.80 4.99
CA PRO A 159 -20.66 -10.76 4.84
C PRO A 159 -19.61 -10.29 3.85
N LYS A 160 -18.35 -10.41 4.22
CA LYS A 160 -17.21 -9.93 3.40
C LYS A 160 -17.22 -10.50 1.98
N GLU A 161 -17.70 -11.73 1.78
CA GLU A 161 -17.77 -12.39 0.48
C GLU A 161 -18.66 -11.61 -0.50
N GLN A 162 -19.78 -11.05 -0.02
CA GLN A 162 -20.66 -10.21 -0.83
C GLN A 162 -20.00 -8.87 -1.17
N VAL A 163 -19.32 -8.26 -0.21
CA VAL A 163 -18.57 -7.01 -0.45
C VAL A 163 -17.44 -7.23 -1.46
N ILE A 164 -16.74 -8.37 -1.34
CA ILE A 164 -15.65 -8.76 -2.25
C ILE A 164 -16.17 -8.95 -3.68
N ALA A 165 -17.33 -9.59 -3.85
CA ALA A 165 -17.95 -9.74 -5.17
C ALA A 165 -18.17 -8.37 -5.84
N GLY A 166 -18.70 -7.40 -5.10
CA GLY A 166 -18.87 -6.04 -5.61
C GLY A 166 -17.55 -5.29 -5.86
N ILE A 167 -16.52 -5.55 -5.06
CA ILE A 167 -15.17 -5.00 -5.30
C ILE A 167 -14.62 -5.51 -6.65
N ILE A 168 -14.76 -6.80 -6.91
CA ILE A 168 -14.29 -7.41 -8.18
C ILE A 168 -15.07 -6.84 -9.35
N GLU A 169 -16.41 -6.76 -9.27
CA GLU A 169 -17.26 -6.17 -10.31
C GLU A 169 -16.84 -4.72 -10.63
N ASP A 170 -16.60 -3.92 -9.60
CA ASP A 170 -16.17 -2.53 -9.77
C ASP A 170 -14.78 -2.43 -10.44
N LEU A 171 -13.84 -3.32 -10.11
CA LEU A 171 -12.50 -3.33 -10.71
C LEU A 171 -12.51 -3.88 -12.14
N GLU A 172 -13.35 -4.85 -12.47
CA GLU A 172 -13.53 -5.36 -13.83
C GLU A 172 -14.16 -4.29 -14.74
N PHE A 173 -15.14 -3.54 -14.24
CA PHE A 173 -15.67 -2.38 -14.95
C PHE A 173 -14.57 -1.33 -15.18
N ALA A 174 -13.77 -1.02 -14.15
CA ALA A 174 -12.66 -0.09 -14.26
C ALA A 174 -11.62 -0.57 -15.29
N GLU A 175 -11.22 -1.86 -15.25
CA GLU A 175 -10.33 -2.45 -16.27
C GLU A 175 -10.88 -2.30 -17.70
N THR A 176 -12.21 -2.45 -17.85
CA THR A 176 -12.83 -2.37 -19.17
C THR A 176 -12.83 -0.96 -19.75
N HIS A 177 -13.07 0.05 -18.91
CA HIS A 177 -13.38 1.41 -19.38
C HIS A 177 -12.27 2.44 -19.16
N ILE A 178 -11.31 2.21 -18.25
CA ILE A 178 -10.16 3.10 -18.08
C ILE A 178 -9.15 2.86 -19.20
N PRO A 179 -8.61 3.94 -19.82
CA PRO A 179 -7.67 3.82 -20.94
C PRO A 179 -6.31 3.23 -20.53
N LEU A 180 -5.57 2.69 -21.50
CA LEU A 180 -4.15 2.33 -21.36
C LEU A 180 -3.30 3.57 -21.01
N LYS A 181 -2.15 3.39 -20.36
CA LYS A 181 -1.17 4.45 -20.04
C LYS A 181 -0.76 5.21 -21.30
N SER A 182 -0.47 4.50 -22.37
CA SER A 182 -0.08 5.07 -23.68
C SER A 182 -1.15 5.95 -24.33
N LYS A 183 -2.40 5.89 -23.88
CA LYS A 183 -3.51 6.72 -24.37
C LYS A 183 -3.78 7.95 -23.49
N LEU A 184 -2.98 8.16 -22.44
CA LEU A 184 -3.12 9.25 -21.47
C LEU A 184 -1.82 10.08 -21.34
N PRO A 185 -1.19 10.54 -22.42
CA PRO A 185 0.13 11.16 -22.36
C PRO A 185 0.16 12.50 -21.61
N THR A 186 -0.99 13.17 -21.49
CA THR A 186 -1.13 14.48 -20.79
C THR A 186 -1.79 14.37 -19.42
N ASP A 187 -2.35 13.20 -19.07
CA ASP A 187 -3.05 12.97 -17.79
C ASP A 187 -2.15 12.20 -16.82
N VAL A 188 -0.91 12.65 -16.66
CA VAL A 188 0.08 12.00 -15.79
C VAL A 188 -0.44 11.92 -14.35
N GLY A 189 -0.31 10.75 -13.73
CA GLY A 189 -0.78 10.49 -12.37
C GLY A 189 -2.25 10.04 -12.28
N ARG A 190 -3.00 10.07 -13.39
CA ARG A 190 -4.38 9.58 -13.43
C ARG A 190 -4.42 8.05 -13.56
N LEU A 191 -5.51 7.43 -13.10
CA LEU A 191 -5.72 5.99 -13.22
C LEU A 191 -5.63 5.51 -14.67
N THR A 192 -4.95 4.40 -14.83
CA THR A 192 -4.78 3.69 -16.10
C THR A 192 -5.46 2.32 -16.03
N LYS A 193 -5.72 1.71 -17.17
CA LYS A 193 -6.15 0.30 -17.23
C LYS A 193 -5.23 -0.61 -16.42
N GLY A 194 -3.92 -0.38 -16.49
CA GLY A 194 -2.95 -1.14 -15.71
C GLY A 194 -3.10 -0.98 -14.20
N ALA A 195 -3.51 0.19 -13.71
CA ALA A 195 -3.81 0.37 -12.30
C ALA A 195 -5.02 -0.47 -11.86
N ALA A 196 -6.07 -0.55 -12.69
CA ALA A 196 -7.23 -1.40 -12.41
C ALA A 196 -6.87 -2.89 -12.40
N GLN A 197 -6.08 -3.36 -13.38
CA GLN A 197 -5.58 -4.73 -13.45
C GLN A 197 -4.73 -5.09 -12.23
N ALA A 198 -3.80 -4.21 -11.85
CA ALA A 198 -2.92 -4.44 -10.70
C ALA A 198 -3.70 -4.47 -9.37
N MET A 199 -4.71 -3.59 -9.22
CA MET A 199 -5.56 -3.58 -8.04
C MET A 199 -6.45 -4.82 -7.97
N LEU A 200 -7.03 -5.26 -9.08
CA LEU A 200 -7.79 -6.51 -9.18
C LEU A 200 -6.92 -7.72 -8.78
N ALA A 201 -5.70 -7.78 -9.30
CA ALA A 201 -4.74 -8.83 -8.96
C ALA A 201 -4.39 -8.83 -7.46
N ARG A 202 -4.12 -7.65 -6.88
CA ARG A 202 -3.82 -7.49 -5.44
C ARG A 202 -4.97 -7.95 -4.56
N VAL A 203 -6.20 -7.51 -4.85
CA VAL A 203 -7.41 -7.89 -4.11
C VAL A 203 -7.61 -9.39 -4.18
N ALA A 204 -7.59 -9.94 -5.38
CA ALA A 204 -7.84 -11.35 -5.61
C ALA A 204 -6.75 -12.24 -4.96
N LEU A 205 -5.46 -11.85 -5.03
CA LEU A 205 -4.39 -12.56 -4.32
C LEU A 205 -4.61 -12.54 -2.80
N TYR A 206 -4.94 -11.36 -2.24
CA TYR A 206 -5.16 -11.23 -0.80
C TYR A 206 -6.28 -12.17 -0.34
N ILE A 207 -7.44 -12.12 -1.00
CA ILE A 207 -8.60 -12.93 -0.62
C ILE A 207 -8.36 -14.42 -0.88
N GLY A 208 -7.79 -14.78 -2.02
CA GLY A 208 -7.48 -16.18 -2.35
C GLY A 208 -6.53 -16.80 -1.35
N THR A 209 -5.45 -16.11 -0.99
CA THR A 209 -4.50 -16.61 0.01
C THR A 209 -5.08 -16.59 1.43
N TRP A 210 -5.84 -15.54 1.80
CA TRP A 210 -6.57 -15.55 3.06
C TRP A 210 -7.48 -16.80 3.16
N ASN A 211 -8.33 -17.04 2.18
CA ASN A 211 -9.25 -18.18 2.20
C ASN A 211 -8.51 -19.51 2.24
N LYS A 212 -7.40 -19.65 1.47
CA LYS A 212 -6.57 -20.87 1.47
C LYS A 212 -5.98 -21.16 2.84
N PHE A 213 -5.37 -20.18 3.49
CA PHE A 213 -4.61 -20.41 4.72
C PHE A 213 -5.46 -20.34 6.00
N HIS A 214 -6.55 -19.58 5.98
CA HIS A 214 -7.50 -19.54 7.11
C HIS A 214 -8.62 -20.59 7.00
N GLY A 215 -8.70 -21.31 5.88
CA GLY A 215 -9.74 -22.32 5.67
C GLY A 215 -11.16 -21.74 5.61
N SER A 216 -11.30 -20.52 5.07
CA SER A 216 -12.52 -19.71 5.17
C SER A 216 -13.30 -19.58 3.86
N GLY A 217 -13.24 -20.57 2.97
CA GLY A 217 -14.08 -20.57 1.77
C GLY A 217 -13.34 -20.89 0.47
N GLU A 218 -13.95 -20.51 -0.66
CA GLU A 218 -13.41 -20.70 -1.99
C GLU A 218 -12.16 -19.81 -2.18
N TYR A 219 -11.08 -20.38 -2.71
CA TYR A 219 -9.83 -19.66 -2.91
C TYR A 219 -9.29 -19.75 -4.34
N LYS A 220 -9.58 -20.85 -5.06
CA LYS A 220 -9.00 -21.08 -6.39
C LYS A 220 -9.44 -20.07 -7.42
N SER A 221 -10.72 -19.71 -7.44
CA SER A 221 -11.26 -18.70 -8.35
C SER A 221 -10.58 -17.35 -8.16
N TYR A 222 -10.34 -16.95 -6.91
CA TYR A 222 -9.64 -15.70 -6.61
C TYR A 222 -8.17 -15.75 -7.04
N LEU A 223 -7.47 -16.87 -6.79
CA LEU A 223 -6.09 -17.04 -7.25
C LEU A 223 -6.00 -17.06 -8.78
N GLN A 224 -7.00 -17.62 -9.46
CA GLN A 224 -7.08 -17.58 -10.92
C GLN A 224 -7.27 -16.13 -11.42
N ILE A 225 -8.18 -15.36 -10.83
CA ILE A 225 -8.37 -13.92 -11.14
C ILE A 225 -7.06 -13.16 -10.93
N ALA A 226 -6.34 -13.40 -9.82
CA ALA A 226 -5.08 -12.74 -9.52
C ALA A 226 -4.01 -13.05 -10.58
N LYS A 227 -3.86 -14.33 -10.94
CA LYS A 227 -2.94 -14.80 -11.99
C LYS A 227 -3.27 -14.15 -13.34
N GLU A 228 -4.53 -14.21 -13.76
CA GLU A 228 -4.95 -13.70 -15.06
C GLU A 228 -4.85 -12.18 -15.16
N ALA A 229 -5.28 -11.43 -14.15
CA ALA A 229 -5.19 -9.97 -14.13
C ALA A 229 -3.71 -9.52 -14.18
N SER A 230 -2.84 -10.15 -13.39
CA SER A 230 -1.40 -9.90 -13.44
C SER A 230 -0.83 -10.22 -14.83
N LYS A 231 -1.21 -11.36 -15.42
CA LYS A 231 -0.73 -11.79 -16.74
C LYS A 231 -1.16 -10.82 -17.83
N ARG A 232 -2.43 -10.36 -17.83
CA ARG A 232 -2.91 -9.37 -18.79
C ARG A 232 -2.12 -8.06 -18.72
N LEU A 233 -1.76 -7.61 -17.50
CA LEU A 233 -0.93 -6.43 -17.33
C LEU A 233 0.49 -6.66 -17.87
N ILE A 234 1.11 -7.79 -17.55
CA ILE A 234 2.46 -8.17 -18.05
C ILE A 234 2.46 -8.21 -19.57
N ASP A 235 1.47 -8.86 -20.18
CA ASP A 235 1.36 -9.01 -21.64
C ASP A 235 1.06 -7.70 -22.36
N SER A 236 0.50 -6.71 -21.68
CA SER A 236 0.23 -5.38 -22.25
C SER A 236 1.51 -4.64 -22.65
N LYS A 237 2.64 -4.93 -22.00
CA LYS A 237 3.94 -4.25 -22.16
C LYS A 237 3.90 -2.73 -21.98
N GLU A 238 2.85 -2.24 -21.31
CA GLU A 238 2.72 -0.82 -20.94
C GLU A 238 3.67 -0.43 -19.78
N TYR A 239 4.17 -1.43 -19.05
CA TYR A 239 5.03 -1.27 -17.88
C TYR A 239 6.26 -2.16 -17.98
N SER A 240 7.34 -1.74 -17.33
CA SER A 240 8.59 -2.48 -17.26
C SER A 240 9.35 -2.12 -15.97
N LEU A 241 10.28 -2.98 -15.56
CA LEU A 241 11.15 -2.68 -14.43
C LEU A 241 12.08 -1.51 -14.74
N TYR A 242 12.26 -0.63 -13.77
CA TYR A 242 13.25 0.46 -13.84
C TYR A 242 14.63 -0.09 -13.45
N ALA A 243 15.65 0.17 -14.25
CA ALA A 243 16.96 -0.46 -14.10
C ALA A 243 17.67 -0.08 -12.80
N ASP A 244 17.57 1.20 -12.40
CA ASP A 244 18.23 1.69 -11.18
C ASP A 244 17.29 1.57 -9.97
N TYR A 245 17.44 0.48 -9.21
CA TYR A 245 16.61 0.22 -8.03
C TYR A 245 16.69 1.32 -6.97
N ARG A 246 17.85 1.98 -6.81
CA ARG A 246 17.97 3.08 -5.85
C ARG A 246 17.17 4.30 -6.28
N ASN A 247 17.36 4.71 -7.52
CA ASN A 247 16.70 5.89 -8.07
C ASN A 247 15.20 5.70 -8.35
N LEU A 248 14.71 4.45 -8.42
CA LEU A 248 13.27 4.15 -8.52
C LEU A 248 12.43 4.86 -7.44
N PHE A 249 13.00 5.02 -6.24
CA PHE A 249 12.34 5.60 -5.05
C PHE A 249 12.75 7.04 -4.77
N LEU A 250 13.34 7.71 -5.75
CA LEU A 250 13.80 9.10 -5.70
C LEU A 250 13.27 9.87 -6.93
N LEU A 251 13.46 11.19 -6.95
CA LEU A 251 13.03 12.04 -8.07
C LEU A 251 13.42 11.52 -9.47
N PRO A 252 14.63 10.98 -9.72
CA PRO A 252 14.97 10.46 -11.04
C PRO A 252 14.12 9.27 -11.52
N GLY A 253 13.48 8.54 -10.61
CA GLY A 253 12.62 7.39 -10.92
C GLY A 253 11.14 7.74 -11.10
N GLU A 254 10.76 9.00 -10.84
CA GLU A 254 9.36 9.43 -11.02
C GLU A 254 8.90 9.26 -12.46
N ASP A 255 7.62 8.93 -12.62
CA ASP A 255 6.99 8.66 -13.91
C ASP A 255 7.66 7.56 -14.76
N SER A 256 8.57 6.77 -14.17
CA SER A 256 9.16 5.61 -14.84
C SER A 256 8.09 4.59 -15.23
N ASN A 257 8.45 3.69 -16.15
CA ASN A 257 7.53 2.63 -16.56
C ASN A 257 7.25 1.58 -15.47
N GLU A 258 7.94 1.63 -14.33
CA GLU A 258 7.64 0.77 -13.19
C GLU A 258 6.51 1.33 -12.33
N HIS A 259 6.29 2.66 -12.29
CA HIS A 259 5.21 3.29 -11.55
C HIS A 259 3.86 3.07 -12.25
N ILE A 260 2.95 2.37 -11.59
CA ILE A 260 1.58 2.12 -12.08
C ILE A 260 0.61 3.11 -11.46
N LEU A 261 0.69 3.32 -10.15
CA LEU A 261 -0.09 4.30 -9.42
C LEU A 261 0.75 4.91 -8.30
N SER A 262 0.81 6.23 -8.25
CA SER A 262 1.53 6.97 -7.21
C SER A 262 0.66 8.06 -6.61
N PHE A 263 0.85 8.33 -5.31
CA PHE A 263 0.36 9.56 -4.70
C PHE A 263 1.39 10.67 -4.95
N ARG A 264 0.94 11.73 -5.62
CA ARG A 264 1.84 12.78 -6.10
C ARG A 264 1.97 13.92 -5.10
N TYR A 265 3.19 14.48 -5.03
CA TYR A 265 3.52 15.65 -4.25
C TYR A 265 4.02 16.77 -5.16
N SER A 266 3.69 18.02 -4.83
CA SER A 266 4.01 19.17 -5.68
C SER A 266 4.36 20.39 -4.85
N ALA A 267 5.36 21.15 -5.33
CA ALA A 267 5.70 22.42 -4.73
C ALA A 267 4.61 23.48 -4.93
N GLU A 268 3.94 23.44 -6.08
CA GLU A 268 2.85 24.35 -6.42
C GLU A 268 1.66 24.18 -5.48
N ALA A 269 1.39 22.93 -5.05
CA ALA A 269 0.34 22.62 -4.09
C ALA A 269 0.82 22.67 -2.62
N ASP A 270 2.10 23.04 -2.38
CA ASP A 270 2.77 23.02 -1.06
C ASP A 270 2.60 21.68 -0.32
N THR A 271 2.69 20.58 -1.07
CA THR A 271 2.58 19.22 -0.55
C THR A 271 3.93 18.50 -0.56
N TYR A 272 4.25 17.79 0.51
CA TYR A 272 5.54 17.14 0.71
C TYR A 272 5.38 15.72 1.24
N ASN A 273 6.24 14.83 0.78
CA ASN A 273 6.27 13.45 1.24
C ASN A 273 6.85 13.36 2.66
N PRO A 274 6.07 12.95 3.66
CA PRO A 274 6.57 12.85 5.04
C PRO A 274 7.50 11.65 5.27
N ARG A 275 7.67 10.74 4.29
CA ARG A 275 8.54 9.55 4.45
C ARG A 275 10.00 9.90 4.69
N ILE A 276 10.49 11.05 4.20
CA ILE A 276 11.89 11.43 4.43
C ILE A 276 12.23 11.51 5.92
N ARG A 277 11.32 12.03 6.74
CA ARG A 277 11.51 12.03 8.20
C ARG A 277 11.53 10.63 8.76
N ALA A 278 10.61 9.79 8.29
CA ALA A 278 10.50 8.41 8.75
C ALA A 278 11.72 7.55 8.38
N THR A 279 12.41 7.87 7.29
CA THR A 279 13.53 7.06 6.80
C THR A 279 14.90 7.54 7.27
N ILE A 280 15.16 8.84 7.33
CA ILE A 280 16.52 9.36 7.58
C ILE A 280 16.62 10.45 8.65
N ALA A 281 15.52 10.96 9.17
CA ALA A 281 15.56 12.16 10.02
C ALA A 281 15.14 11.94 11.47
N ASP A 282 14.36 10.92 11.78
CA ASP A 282 13.89 10.65 13.12
C ASP A 282 13.78 9.14 13.42
N LEU A 283 13.49 8.81 14.68
CA LEU A 283 13.39 7.42 15.17
C LEU A 283 12.13 6.68 14.72
N SER A 284 11.44 7.15 13.68
CA SER A 284 10.12 6.65 13.35
C SER A 284 10.13 5.23 12.79
N HIS A 285 11.18 4.87 12.02
CA HIS A 285 11.20 3.59 11.31
C HIS A 285 12.62 3.09 11.11
N SER A 286 12.91 1.91 11.62
CA SER A 286 14.20 1.23 11.45
C SER A 286 13.99 -0.19 10.97
N PRO A 287 14.79 -0.69 10.01
CA PRO A 287 14.79 -2.12 9.69
C PRO A 287 15.26 -2.95 10.89
N THR A 288 14.81 -4.18 10.95
CA THR A 288 15.19 -5.12 12.01
C THR A 288 16.17 -6.18 11.49
N LYS A 289 16.77 -6.92 12.40
CA LYS A 289 17.64 -8.05 12.05
C LYS A 289 16.93 -9.09 11.19
N VAL A 290 15.66 -9.39 11.48
CA VAL A 290 14.92 -10.40 10.73
C VAL A 290 14.66 -9.98 9.28
N LEU A 291 14.51 -8.68 8.99
CA LEU A 291 14.49 -8.19 7.62
C LEU A 291 15.88 -8.25 6.98
N ALA A 292 16.93 -7.81 7.69
CA ALA A 292 18.29 -7.88 7.16
C ALA A 292 18.72 -9.31 6.84
N ASP A 293 18.33 -10.27 7.65
CA ASP A 293 18.61 -11.70 7.42
C ASP A 293 17.79 -12.30 6.27
N ALA A 294 16.63 -11.72 5.93
CA ALA A 294 15.78 -12.21 4.84
C ALA A 294 16.42 -12.03 3.45
N PHE A 295 17.33 -11.07 3.27
CA PHE A 295 18.11 -10.95 2.04
C PHE A 295 19.04 -12.18 1.89
N LEU A 296 19.03 -12.84 0.73
CA LEU A 296 19.83 -14.02 0.48
C LEU A 296 21.33 -13.70 0.37
N CYS A 297 22.17 -14.72 0.54
CA CYS A 297 23.54 -14.67 0.11
C CYS A 297 23.62 -14.72 -1.42
N LYS A 298 24.74 -14.30 -2.00
CA LYS A 298 24.92 -14.19 -3.46
C LYS A 298 24.85 -15.55 -4.20
N ASP A 299 24.92 -16.66 -3.48
CA ASP A 299 24.66 -18.00 -4.01
C ASP A 299 23.17 -18.34 -4.10
N GLY A 300 22.29 -17.40 -3.76
CA GLY A 300 20.84 -17.57 -3.78
C GLY A 300 20.30 -18.34 -2.59
N LEU A 301 21.11 -18.60 -1.56
CA LEU A 301 20.75 -19.39 -0.39
C LEU A 301 20.53 -18.52 0.85
N PRO A 302 19.62 -18.92 1.75
CA PRO A 302 19.48 -18.30 3.07
C PRO A 302 20.73 -18.52 3.92
N LEU A 303 20.92 -17.69 4.95
CA LEU A 303 22.14 -17.62 5.76
C LEU A 303 22.59 -18.97 6.31
N GLU A 304 21.65 -19.79 6.74
CA GLU A 304 21.90 -21.10 7.36
C GLU A 304 22.31 -22.19 6.37
N LYS A 305 22.07 -21.99 5.07
CA LYS A 305 22.38 -22.94 3.99
C LYS A 305 23.51 -22.48 3.08
N SER A 306 23.87 -21.19 3.14
CA SER A 306 24.86 -20.60 2.24
C SER A 306 26.29 -21.02 2.60
N ALA A 307 27.11 -21.20 1.56
CA ALA A 307 28.55 -21.34 1.70
C ALA A 307 29.24 -20.03 2.13
N TYR A 308 28.58 -18.88 1.93
CA TYR A 308 29.08 -17.58 2.35
C TYR A 308 28.71 -17.31 3.80
N ARG A 309 29.66 -17.57 4.72
CA ARG A 309 29.45 -17.27 6.12
C ARG A 309 29.30 -15.76 6.33
N VAL A 310 28.18 -15.36 6.91
CA VAL A 310 27.93 -13.96 7.25
C VAL A 310 28.65 -13.60 8.53
N GLU A 311 29.49 -12.58 8.46
CA GLU A 311 30.14 -11.96 9.62
C GLU A 311 29.42 -10.65 9.92
N TYR A 312 29.11 -10.43 11.20
CA TYR A 312 28.39 -9.24 11.64
C TYR A 312 29.34 -8.14 12.19
N LEU A 313 30.62 -8.47 12.40
CA LEU A 313 31.61 -7.52 12.93
C LEU A 313 32.88 -7.51 12.07
N PRO A 314 33.53 -6.34 11.93
CA PRO A 314 33.00 -5.01 12.29
C PRO A 314 31.72 -4.68 11.53
N ALA A 315 30.95 -3.70 12.06
CA ALA A 315 29.65 -3.32 11.49
C ALA A 315 29.73 -3.03 9.99
N GLY A 316 28.73 -3.52 9.25
CA GLY A 316 28.67 -3.46 7.78
C GLY A 316 29.26 -4.67 7.07
N LYS A 317 29.93 -5.61 7.75
CA LYS A 317 30.40 -6.87 7.11
C LYS A 317 29.27 -7.78 6.69
N GLU A 318 28.13 -7.73 7.38
CA GLU A 318 26.93 -8.50 7.06
C GLU A 318 26.33 -8.19 5.69
N PHE A 319 26.73 -7.08 5.06
CA PHE A 319 26.34 -6.72 3.69
C PHE A 319 27.22 -7.39 2.60
N LYS A 320 28.32 -8.04 3.00
CA LYS A 320 29.22 -8.66 2.04
C LYS A 320 28.64 -9.96 1.48
N ASN A 321 28.73 -10.16 0.18
CA ASN A 321 28.22 -11.35 -0.52
C ASN A 321 26.71 -11.58 -0.30
N ARG A 322 25.93 -10.50 -0.26
CA ARG A 322 24.48 -10.53 -0.09
C ARG A 322 23.78 -10.00 -1.34
N ASP A 323 22.51 -10.30 -1.44
CA ASP A 323 21.58 -9.71 -2.41
C ASP A 323 21.83 -8.19 -2.54
N PRO A 324 22.06 -7.65 -3.75
CA PRO A 324 22.35 -6.22 -3.96
C PRO A 324 21.29 -5.30 -3.35
N ARG A 325 20.02 -5.75 -3.32
CA ARG A 325 18.91 -4.97 -2.76
C ARG A 325 19.08 -4.66 -1.27
N MET A 326 19.85 -5.47 -0.52
CA MET A 326 20.10 -5.20 0.89
C MET A 326 20.74 -3.83 1.10
N ALA A 327 21.84 -3.53 0.40
CA ALA A 327 22.56 -2.25 0.51
C ALA A 327 21.83 -1.07 -0.17
N LEU A 328 20.79 -1.35 -0.97
CA LEU A 328 19.92 -0.35 -1.59
C LEU A 328 18.65 -0.07 -0.75
N THR A 329 18.32 -0.98 0.17
CA THR A 329 17.16 -0.85 1.08
C THR A 329 17.57 -0.37 2.47
N ILE A 330 18.76 -0.78 2.94
CA ILE A 330 19.30 -0.49 4.28
C ILE A 330 20.64 0.23 4.11
N TRP A 331 20.86 1.32 4.84
CA TRP A 331 22.12 2.01 4.88
C TRP A 331 23.20 1.12 5.50
N LYS A 332 24.27 0.92 4.73
CA LYS A 332 25.45 0.19 5.22
C LYS A 332 26.37 1.17 5.96
N PRO A 333 26.86 0.83 7.17
CA PRO A 333 27.88 1.61 7.85
C PRO A 333 29.09 1.87 6.95
N GLY A 334 29.52 3.14 6.87
CA GLY A 334 30.61 3.60 6.01
C GLY A 334 30.19 4.06 4.61
N ASP A 335 28.96 3.78 4.14
CA ASP A 335 28.48 4.37 2.88
C ASP A 335 28.43 5.90 2.96
N PRO A 336 28.57 6.62 1.84
CA PRO A 336 28.37 8.06 1.83
C PRO A 336 26.95 8.43 2.25
N PHE A 337 26.82 9.31 3.25
CA PHE A 337 25.56 9.86 3.73
C PHE A 337 25.75 11.32 4.13
N LEU A 338 25.07 12.24 3.46
CA LEU A 338 25.22 13.70 3.67
C LEU A 338 26.69 14.15 3.65
N GLY A 339 27.47 13.59 2.71
CA GLY A 339 28.89 13.92 2.51
C GLY A 339 29.87 13.36 3.55
N LYS A 340 29.43 12.45 4.43
CA LYS A 340 30.25 11.77 5.44
C LYS A 340 30.01 10.26 5.41
N PRO A 341 30.93 9.44 5.93
CA PRO A 341 30.64 8.02 6.16
C PRO A 341 29.43 7.84 7.10
N PHE A 342 28.48 7.00 6.68
CA PHE A 342 27.29 6.72 7.48
C PHE A 342 27.68 5.99 8.77
N VAL A 343 27.23 6.52 9.90
CA VAL A 343 27.28 5.87 11.22
C VAL A 343 25.87 5.93 11.80
N PRO A 344 25.20 4.80 12.06
CA PRO A 344 23.86 4.80 12.62
C PRO A 344 23.83 5.48 13.99
N ASN A 345 22.95 6.45 14.18
CA ASN A 345 22.80 7.13 15.48
C ASN A 345 21.70 6.46 16.29
N LEU A 346 22.08 5.73 17.35
CA LEU A 346 21.17 4.96 18.20
C LEU A 346 20.23 5.83 19.04
N THR A 347 20.51 7.12 19.18
CA THR A 347 19.71 8.03 20.02
C THR A 347 18.73 8.88 19.24
N SER A 348 19.01 9.18 17.95
CA SER A 348 18.23 10.13 17.16
C SER A 348 17.72 9.61 15.80
N GLN A 349 18.28 8.49 15.29
CA GLN A 349 17.92 7.99 13.96
C GLN A 349 17.40 6.56 13.94
N THR A 350 17.91 5.69 14.82
CA THR A 350 17.54 4.27 14.82
C THR A 350 17.64 3.66 16.21
N ARG A 351 16.71 2.78 16.56
CA ARG A 351 16.81 1.94 17.77
C ARG A 351 17.44 0.59 17.49
N THR A 352 17.43 0.15 16.24
CA THR A 352 17.92 -1.17 15.84
C THR A 352 19.39 -1.17 15.40
N GLY A 353 20.01 -0.02 15.18
CA GLY A 353 21.33 0.09 14.55
C GLY A 353 21.30 -0.03 13.02
N TYR A 354 20.14 -0.30 12.43
CA TYR A 354 19.90 -0.21 10.99
C TYR A 354 19.05 1.00 10.65
N MET A 355 19.19 1.53 9.44
CA MET A 355 18.38 2.65 8.94
C MET A 355 17.94 2.35 7.51
N PHE A 356 16.67 2.65 7.18
CA PHE A 356 16.18 2.49 5.81
C PHE A 356 16.85 3.48 4.86
N LYS A 357 17.24 2.99 3.68
CA LYS A 357 17.80 3.76 2.56
C LYS A 357 16.75 4.04 1.48
N LYS A 358 15.84 3.10 1.29
CA LYS A 358 14.72 3.23 0.35
C LYS A 358 13.89 4.47 0.71
N TYR A 359 13.55 5.33 -0.26
CA TYR A 359 12.96 6.67 -0.06
C TYR A 359 13.81 7.67 0.76
N GLY A 360 15.04 7.34 1.11
CA GLY A 360 15.93 8.24 1.85
C GLY A 360 16.48 9.34 0.95
N ASP A 361 15.83 10.49 0.92
CA ASP A 361 16.16 11.64 0.08
C ASP A 361 17.12 12.59 0.83
N GLU A 362 18.41 12.51 0.51
CA GLU A 362 19.43 13.35 1.13
C GLU A 362 19.33 14.82 0.69
N GLU A 363 18.85 15.09 -0.52
CA GLU A 363 18.73 16.46 -1.05
C GLU A 363 17.71 17.28 -0.24
N SER A 364 16.62 16.66 0.15
CA SER A 364 15.59 17.31 0.95
C SER A 364 15.82 17.21 2.47
N TYR A 365 16.92 16.61 2.92
CA TYR A 365 17.17 16.38 4.34
C TYR A 365 17.16 17.67 5.18
N SER A 366 17.75 18.75 4.66
CA SER A 366 17.91 20.01 5.40
C SER A 366 16.59 20.74 5.66
N ASN A 367 15.62 20.63 4.76
CA ASN A 367 14.34 21.34 4.83
C ASN A 367 13.13 20.42 5.07
N MET A 368 13.32 19.10 5.00
CA MET A 368 12.29 18.06 5.12
C MET A 368 11.12 18.23 4.13
N LYS A 369 11.39 18.81 2.97
CA LYS A 369 10.41 19.11 1.93
C LYS A 369 10.63 18.26 0.69
N SER A 370 10.67 16.95 0.87
CA SER A 370 10.76 16.01 -0.26
C SER A 370 9.49 16.03 -1.09
N ARG A 371 9.66 16.02 -2.40
CA ARG A 371 8.58 15.97 -3.39
C ARG A 371 8.50 14.62 -4.09
N ILE A 372 9.28 13.65 -3.64
CA ILE A 372 9.25 12.30 -4.18
C ILE A 372 7.85 11.73 -4.04
N ASP A 373 7.28 11.27 -5.15
CA ASP A 373 5.97 10.62 -5.17
C ASP A 373 5.98 9.33 -4.34
N GLU A 374 4.89 9.04 -3.65
CA GLU A 374 4.73 7.78 -2.96
C GLU A 374 4.14 6.73 -3.90
N ILE A 375 4.90 5.69 -4.18
CA ILE A 375 4.47 4.59 -5.04
C ILE A 375 3.44 3.75 -4.29
N LEU A 376 2.23 3.63 -4.83
CA LEU A 376 1.15 2.80 -4.29
C LEU A 376 1.04 1.45 -4.98
N ILE A 377 1.33 1.42 -6.27
CA ILE A 377 1.37 0.20 -7.09
C ILE A 377 2.53 0.33 -8.06
N ARG A 378 3.39 -0.70 -8.11
CA ARG A 378 4.48 -0.77 -9.09
C ARG A 378 4.56 -2.14 -9.77
N TYR A 379 5.21 -2.18 -10.91
CA TYR A 379 5.24 -3.37 -11.78
C TYR A 379 5.86 -4.60 -11.09
N ALA A 380 6.87 -4.41 -10.22
CA ALA A 380 7.45 -5.52 -9.46
C ALA A 380 6.43 -6.23 -8.55
N GLU A 381 5.48 -5.52 -7.97
CA GLU A 381 4.40 -6.15 -7.20
C GLU A 381 3.52 -7.04 -8.08
N VAL A 382 3.24 -6.61 -9.31
CA VAL A 382 2.45 -7.39 -10.28
C VAL A 382 3.16 -8.70 -10.63
N LEU A 383 4.48 -8.65 -10.87
CA LEU A 383 5.29 -9.83 -11.13
C LEU A 383 5.26 -10.81 -9.95
N LEU A 384 5.39 -10.31 -8.73
CA LEU A 384 5.33 -11.12 -7.50
C LEU A 384 3.92 -11.67 -7.23
N THR A 385 2.87 -10.89 -7.55
CA THR A 385 1.48 -11.35 -7.46
C THR A 385 1.22 -12.49 -8.45
N PHE A 386 1.74 -12.38 -9.67
CA PHE A 386 1.67 -13.43 -10.67
C PHE A 386 2.37 -14.72 -10.20
N ALA A 387 3.61 -14.60 -9.68
CA ALA A 387 4.37 -15.75 -9.18
C ALA A 387 3.64 -16.46 -8.03
N GLU A 388 3.19 -15.69 -7.03
CA GLU A 388 2.53 -16.23 -5.85
C GLU A 388 1.18 -16.87 -6.23
N ALA A 389 0.34 -16.19 -7.01
CA ALA A 389 -0.94 -16.72 -7.47
C ALA A 389 -0.77 -18.00 -8.30
N SER A 390 0.24 -18.03 -9.22
CA SER A 390 0.54 -19.22 -10.01
C SER A 390 0.94 -20.40 -9.15
N PHE A 391 1.79 -20.17 -8.14
CA PHE A 391 2.21 -21.22 -7.22
C PHE A 391 1.06 -21.68 -6.32
N GLU A 392 0.35 -20.75 -5.68
CA GLU A 392 -0.67 -21.08 -4.68
C GLU A 392 -1.93 -21.73 -5.27
N LEU A 393 -2.15 -21.58 -6.58
CA LEU A 393 -3.28 -22.20 -7.28
C LEU A 393 -3.16 -23.75 -7.30
N ASP A 394 -1.97 -24.28 -7.58
CA ASP A 394 -1.71 -25.70 -7.80
C ASP A 394 -0.54 -26.27 -6.99
N ASP A 395 0.00 -25.50 -6.03
CA ASP A 395 1.19 -25.78 -5.23
C ASP A 395 2.44 -26.10 -6.10
N ARG A 396 2.49 -25.49 -7.28
CA ARG A 396 3.60 -25.58 -8.25
C ARG A 396 3.64 -24.35 -9.15
N ILE A 397 4.82 -24.06 -9.68
CA ILE A 397 5.06 -23.01 -10.67
C ILE A 397 6.06 -23.51 -11.70
N SER A 398 5.89 -23.15 -12.97
CA SER A 398 6.84 -23.48 -14.02
C SER A 398 8.08 -22.58 -13.97
N ASP A 399 9.23 -23.07 -14.49
CA ASP A 399 10.42 -22.23 -14.61
C ASP A 399 10.19 -21.08 -15.63
N GLU A 400 9.29 -21.24 -16.59
CA GLU A 400 8.86 -20.18 -17.49
C GLU A 400 8.15 -19.04 -16.73
N ASP A 401 7.21 -19.39 -15.85
CA ASP A 401 6.51 -18.40 -15.00
C ASP A 401 7.48 -17.75 -14.01
N LEU A 402 8.46 -18.49 -13.47
CA LEU A 402 9.52 -17.92 -12.63
C LEU A 402 10.40 -16.94 -13.41
N ASN A 403 10.74 -17.25 -14.67
CA ASN A 403 11.53 -16.36 -15.52
C ASN A 403 10.77 -15.07 -15.86
N LEU A 404 9.47 -15.18 -16.06
CA LEU A 404 8.60 -14.03 -16.32
C LEU A 404 8.44 -13.12 -15.09
N SER A 405 8.67 -13.62 -13.89
CA SER A 405 8.34 -12.95 -12.63
C SER A 405 9.55 -12.77 -11.70
N VAL A 406 9.84 -13.75 -10.86
CA VAL A 406 10.93 -13.68 -9.86
C VAL A 406 12.28 -13.42 -10.51
N ASN A 407 12.60 -14.14 -11.58
CA ASN A 407 13.89 -14.01 -12.24
C ASN A 407 14.02 -12.67 -13.00
N ALA A 408 12.93 -12.11 -13.47
CA ALA A 408 12.94 -10.75 -14.04
C ALA A 408 13.40 -9.70 -12.99
N LEU A 409 13.01 -9.84 -11.72
CA LEU A 409 13.47 -8.97 -10.63
C LEU A 409 14.96 -9.17 -10.34
N ARG A 410 15.44 -10.40 -10.30
CA ARG A 410 16.86 -10.73 -10.11
C ARG A 410 17.71 -10.25 -11.27
N ASN A 411 17.19 -10.29 -12.49
CA ASN A 411 17.84 -9.82 -13.71
C ASN A 411 17.98 -8.29 -13.79
N ARG A 412 17.27 -7.51 -12.98
CA ARG A 412 17.52 -6.07 -12.82
C ARG A 412 18.97 -5.80 -12.45
N PHE A 413 19.63 -6.72 -11.77
CA PHE A 413 21.00 -6.64 -11.29
C PHE A 413 22.00 -7.40 -12.19
N GLU A 414 21.68 -7.60 -13.46
CA GLU A 414 22.61 -8.21 -14.40
C GLU A 414 23.92 -7.41 -14.47
N GLY A 415 25.06 -8.11 -14.32
CA GLY A 415 26.39 -7.51 -14.22
C GLY A 415 26.84 -7.16 -12.79
N ASP A 416 25.97 -7.17 -11.79
CA ASP A 416 26.38 -7.05 -10.38
C ASP A 416 27.05 -8.36 -9.91
N PRO A 417 28.23 -8.31 -9.28
CA PRO A 417 28.93 -9.51 -8.79
C PRO A 417 28.18 -10.27 -7.68
N ASN A 418 27.16 -9.66 -7.10
CA ASN A 418 26.30 -10.25 -6.09
C ASN A 418 24.90 -10.57 -6.62
N ARG A 419 24.65 -10.45 -7.94
CA ARG A 419 23.38 -10.87 -8.54
C ARG A 419 23.05 -12.30 -8.09
N LEU A 420 21.83 -12.51 -7.62
CA LEU A 420 21.35 -13.85 -7.24
C LEU A 420 21.22 -14.73 -8.48
N PRO A 421 21.49 -16.04 -8.38
CA PRO A 421 21.16 -17.00 -9.43
C PRO A 421 19.65 -17.03 -9.67
N ASP A 422 19.25 -17.50 -10.84
CA ASP A 422 17.85 -17.68 -11.16
C ASP A 422 17.20 -18.70 -10.22
N LEU A 423 16.00 -18.41 -9.75
CA LEU A 423 15.18 -19.36 -9.00
C LEU A 423 14.55 -20.33 -9.99
N THR A 424 14.83 -21.61 -9.83
CA THR A 424 14.29 -22.70 -10.66
C THR A 424 13.83 -23.85 -9.79
N ASN A 425 12.97 -24.71 -10.33
CA ASN A 425 12.55 -25.93 -9.62
C ASN A 425 13.75 -26.85 -9.33
N ALA A 426 14.72 -26.92 -10.24
CA ALA A 426 15.96 -27.67 -10.04
C ALA A 426 16.78 -27.10 -8.88
N PHE A 427 16.98 -25.77 -8.81
CA PHE A 427 17.71 -25.10 -7.74
C PHE A 427 17.06 -25.35 -6.37
N VAL A 428 15.75 -25.23 -6.29
CA VAL A 428 14.98 -25.48 -5.06
C VAL A 428 15.14 -26.92 -4.58
N ALA A 429 15.06 -27.89 -5.51
CA ALA A 429 15.22 -29.30 -5.19
C ALA A 429 16.65 -29.64 -4.75
N GLU A 430 17.68 -29.15 -5.45
CA GLU A 430 19.11 -29.38 -5.14
C GLU A 430 19.47 -28.92 -3.73
N HIS A 431 18.94 -27.75 -3.31
CA HIS A 431 19.27 -27.16 -2.02
C HIS A 431 18.24 -27.46 -0.91
N GLY A 432 17.24 -28.30 -1.19
CA GLY A 432 16.19 -28.66 -0.23
C GLY A 432 15.44 -27.43 0.30
N LEU A 433 15.10 -26.48 -0.60
CA LEU A 433 14.33 -25.27 -0.28
C LEU A 433 12.83 -25.54 -0.46
N SER A 434 12.01 -24.61 0.00
CA SER A 434 10.57 -24.56 -0.26
C SER A 434 10.30 -23.47 -1.29
N MET A 435 9.74 -23.82 -2.45
CA MET A 435 9.40 -22.85 -3.49
C MET A 435 8.44 -21.76 -2.95
N ARG A 436 7.48 -22.15 -2.11
CA ARG A 436 6.58 -21.19 -1.43
C ARG A 436 7.37 -20.17 -0.61
N ASP A 437 8.32 -20.65 0.18
CA ASP A 437 9.10 -19.76 1.05
C ASP A 437 10.03 -18.85 0.25
N GLU A 438 10.57 -19.32 -0.86
CA GLU A 438 11.42 -18.50 -1.73
C GLU A 438 10.61 -17.43 -2.48
N ILE A 439 9.40 -17.72 -2.98
CA ILE A 439 8.50 -16.71 -3.57
C ILE A 439 8.10 -15.67 -2.52
N ARG A 440 7.74 -16.09 -1.30
CA ARG A 440 7.41 -15.20 -0.19
C ARG A 440 8.60 -14.36 0.25
N ARG A 441 9.81 -14.92 0.26
CA ARG A 441 11.06 -14.23 0.54
C ARG A 441 11.36 -13.18 -0.52
N GLU A 442 11.25 -13.53 -1.80
CA GLU A 442 11.44 -12.60 -2.91
C GLU A 442 10.49 -11.40 -2.77
N ARG A 443 9.20 -11.66 -2.47
CA ARG A 443 8.22 -10.60 -2.20
C ARG A 443 8.61 -9.74 -1.00
N ARG A 444 9.03 -10.34 0.09
CA ARG A 444 9.45 -9.64 1.31
C ARG A 444 10.61 -8.68 1.06
N VAL A 445 11.68 -9.14 0.39
CA VAL A 445 12.88 -8.31 0.18
C VAL A 445 12.67 -7.26 -0.91
N GLU A 446 11.94 -7.58 -1.97
CA GLU A 446 11.63 -6.63 -3.04
C GLU A 446 10.72 -5.50 -2.55
N LEU A 447 9.67 -5.81 -1.79
CA LEU A 447 8.69 -4.85 -1.29
C LEU A 447 8.97 -4.33 0.13
N ALA A 448 10.17 -4.58 0.67
CA ALA A 448 10.57 -4.07 1.97
C ALA A 448 10.43 -2.54 2.05
N ALA A 449 9.97 -2.02 3.16
CA ALA A 449 9.68 -0.60 3.39
C ALA A 449 8.55 -0.01 2.52
N GLU A 450 7.69 -0.83 1.93
CA GLU A 450 6.54 -0.39 1.14
C GLU A 450 5.19 -0.74 1.82
N SER A 451 5.25 -1.19 3.09
CA SER A 451 4.09 -1.47 3.95
C SER A 451 3.21 -2.65 3.51
N PHE A 452 3.80 -3.63 2.84
CA PHE A 452 3.11 -4.87 2.44
C PHE A 452 3.21 -5.98 3.49
N ARG A 453 4.29 -5.99 4.29
CA ARG A 453 4.62 -7.14 5.14
C ARG A 453 3.52 -7.54 6.11
N TYR A 454 2.85 -6.57 6.75
CA TYR A 454 1.76 -6.87 7.68
C TYR A 454 0.60 -7.60 6.97
N ASP A 455 0.14 -7.06 5.85
CA ASP A 455 -0.92 -7.70 5.06
C ASP A 455 -0.53 -9.13 4.61
N ASP A 456 0.74 -9.34 4.27
CA ASP A 456 1.28 -10.64 3.84
C ASP A 456 1.24 -11.68 4.98
N ILE A 457 1.75 -11.36 6.18
CA ILE A 457 1.75 -12.31 7.31
C ILE A 457 0.34 -12.60 7.83
N ILE A 458 -0.58 -11.64 7.71
CA ILE A 458 -1.99 -11.81 8.07
C ILE A 458 -2.67 -12.78 7.09
N ARG A 459 -2.57 -12.54 5.77
CA ARG A 459 -3.23 -13.40 4.77
C ARG A 459 -2.60 -14.80 4.67
N TRP A 460 -1.31 -14.95 4.96
CA TRP A 460 -0.63 -16.26 5.02
C TRP A 460 -0.84 -17.02 6.33
N LYS A 461 -1.48 -16.38 7.32
CA LYS A 461 -1.69 -16.93 8.67
C LYS A 461 -0.37 -17.29 9.38
N THR A 462 0.68 -16.45 9.19
CA THR A 462 1.99 -16.62 9.84
C THR A 462 2.22 -15.63 10.97
N ALA A 463 1.32 -14.65 11.14
CA ALA A 463 1.44 -13.60 12.16
C ALA A 463 1.56 -14.15 13.59
N GLU A 464 0.85 -15.25 13.91
CA GLU A 464 0.85 -15.91 15.23
C GLU A 464 2.21 -16.52 15.59
N THR A 465 3.09 -16.78 14.61
CA THR A 465 4.45 -17.27 14.84
C THR A 465 5.51 -16.19 14.70
N GLU A 466 5.28 -15.20 13.85
CA GLU A 466 6.26 -14.14 13.54
C GLU A 466 6.20 -12.98 14.53
N LEU A 467 5.00 -12.54 14.94
CA LEU A 467 4.86 -11.34 15.76
C LEU A 467 5.27 -11.51 17.23
N PRO A 468 5.07 -12.65 17.89
CA PRO A 468 5.52 -12.83 19.29
C PRO A 468 7.04 -12.89 19.47
N ALA A 469 7.83 -13.02 18.39
CA ALA A 469 9.28 -13.09 18.48
C ALA A 469 9.89 -11.76 18.98
N ALA A 470 11.03 -11.83 19.68
CA ALA A 470 11.78 -10.65 20.06
C ALA A 470 12.24 -9.85 18.84
N ILE A 471 12.23 -8.53 18.93
CA ILE A 471 12.79 -7.66 17.89
C ILE A 471 14.25 -7.37 18.19
N LEU A 472 15.10 -7.82 17.26
CA LEU A 472 16.54 -7.62 17.32
C LEU A 472 16.98 -6.62 16.23
N GLY A 473 18.03 -5.88 16.53
CA GLY A 473 18.74 -4.99 15.61
C GLY A 473 20.07 -5.57 15.15
N ALA A 474 20.97 -4.69 14.73
CA ALA A 474 22.33 -5.00 14.34
C ALA A 474 23.15 -5.63 15.47
N LYS A 475 24.22 -6.32 15.12
CA LYS A 475 25.24 -6.71 16.07
C LYS A 475 25.89 -5.45 16.64
N PHE A 476 25.94 -5.35 17.98
CA PHE A 476 26.57 -4.21 18.62
C PHE A 476 28.09 -4.21 18.36
N ASP A 477 28.59 -3.10 17.84
CA ASP A 477 30.02 -2.90 17.57
C ASP A 477 30.56 -1.81 18.48
N PRO A 478 31.38 -2.15 19.49
CA PRO A 478 31.95 -1.17 20.40
C PRO A 478 32.85 -0.13 19.73
N GLU A 479 33.50 -0.50 18.61
CA GLU A 479 34.34 0.43 17.84
C GLU A 479 33.52 1.49 17.11
N LEU A 480 32.34 1.11 16.62
CA LEU A 480 31.40 2.03 15.99
C LEU A 480 30.68 2.92 17.02
N TYR A 481 30.47 2.42 18.24
CA TYR A 481 29.71 3.10 19.29
C TYR A 481 30.53 3.26 20.58
N PRO A 482 31.67 3.97 20.56
CA PRO A 482 32.61 4.02 21.69
C PRO A 482 32.04 4.69 22.96
N SER A 483 30.99 5.49 22.82
CA SER A 483 30.33 6.18 23.95
C SER A 483 29.06 5.48 24.44
N THR A 484 28.67 4.35 23.84
CA THR A 484 27.43 3.62 24.17
C THR A 484 27.74 2.47 25.14
N VAL A 485 27.08 2.43 26.25
CA VAL A 485 27.33 1.42 27.33
C VAL A 485 26.25 0.34 27.26
N PRO A 486 26.60 -0.93 26.92
CA PRO A 486 25.67 -2.03 27.01
C PRO A 486 25.12 -2.22 28.42
N GLY A 487 23.82 -2.53 28.52
CA GLY A 487 23.11 -2.67 29.81
C GLY A 487 22.59 -1.34 30.36
N LYS A 488 23.07 -0.20 29.85
CA LYS A 488 22.61 1.15 30.22
C LYS A 488 21.93 1.87 29.07
N ASP A 489 22.66 2.05 27.98
CA ASP A 489 22.21 2.84 26.81
C ASP A 489 21.54 1.95 25.76
N VAL A 490 21.97 0.70 25.65
CA VAL A 490 21.37 -0.35 24.80
C VAL A 490 21.33 -1.68 25.56
N ILE A 491 20.31 -2.48 25.28
CA ILE A 491 20.21 -3.85 25.77
C ILE A 491 20.70 -4.78 24.67
N LEU A 492 21.46 -5.80 25.02
CA LEU A 492 21.93 -6.82 24.09
C LEU A 492 21.33 -8.19 24.41
N ASP A 493 21.07 -8.97 23.39
CA ASP A 493 20.75 -10.39 23.56
C ASP A 493 22.02 -11.20 23.92
N LYS A 494 21.86 -12.48 24.19
CA LYS A 494 22.98 -13.39 24.54
C LYS A 494 24.04 -13.50 23.43
N ASN A 495 23.70 -13.15 22.20
CA ASN A 495 24.60 -13.19 21.06
C ASN A 495 25.20 -11.82 20.73
N GLY A 496 24.87 -10.77 21.52
CA GLY A 496 25.36 -9.39 21.35
C GLY A 496 24.67 -8.61 20.26
N PHE A 497 23.45 -8.99 19.82
CA PHE A 497 22.60 -8.16 18.98
C PHE A 497 21.81 -7.18 19.83
N ILE A 498 21.55 -5.99 19.30
CA ILE A 498 20.72 -4.97 19.97
C ILE A 498 19.30 -5.53 20.15
N LEU A 499 18.85 -5.65 21.39
CA LEU A 499 17.51 -6.09 21.73
C LEU A 499 16.61 -4.87 21.97
N VAL A 500 15.71 -4.59 21.04
CA VAL A 500 14.82 -3.41 21.13
C VAL A 500 13.46 -3.72 21.72
N GLN A 501 13.02 -4.98 21.64
CA GLN A 501 11.81 -5.44 22.30
C GLN A 501 11.88 -6.94 22.62
N ASN A 502 11.59 -7.30 23.90
CA ASN A 502 11.57 -8.69 24.35
C ASN A 502 10.38 -9.45 23.80
N ALA A 503 10.52 -10.78 23.66
CA ALA A 503 9.41 -11.66 23.31
C ALA A 503 8.28 -11.62 24.35
N GLU A 504 8.62 -11.52 25.66
CA GLU A 504 7.63 -11.49 26.74
C GLU A 504 6.70 -10.27 26.72
N SER A 505 7.08 -9.20 26.00
CA SER A 505 6.27 -7.99 25.80
C SER A 505 5.48 -8.01 24.50
N ARG A 506 5.47 -9.12 23.80
CA ARG A 506 4.84 -9.29 22.48
C ARG A 506 3.93 -10.49 22.49
N THR A 507 2.76 -10.35 21.90
CA THR A 507 1.78 -11.42 21.79
C THR A 507 1.04 -11.33 20.47
N PHE A 508 0.33 -12.37 20.11
CA PHE A 508 -0.65 -12.38 19.04
C PHE A 508 -1.74 -13.39 19.40
N ASP A 509 -2.93 -12.91 19.62
CA ASP A 509 -4.10 -13.75 19.90
C ASP A 509 -4.79 -14.11 18.58
N SER A 510 -4.55 -15.34 18.10
CA SER A 510 -5.10 -15.82 16.84
C SER A 510 -6.63 -15.87 16.81
N SER A 511 -7.30 -15.77 17.96
CA SER A 511 -8.77 -15.76 18.04
C SER A 511 -9.38 -14.38 17.74
N LYS A 512 -8.55 -13.30 17.71
CA LYS A 512 -9.04 -11.94 17.45
C LYS A 512 -8.13 -11.09 16.56
N ASP A 513 -6.78 -11.18 16.69
CA ASP A 513 -5.82 -10.21 16.14
C ASP A 513 -5.66 -10.29 14.60
N TYR A 514 -6.27 -11.26 13.94
CA TYR A 514 -6.34 -11.31 12.48
C TYR A 514 -7.28 -10.26 11.88
N LEU A 515 -8.22 -9.71 12.66
CA LEU A 515 -9.08 -8.59 12.26
C LEU A 515 -9.06 -7.52 13.35
N PHE A 516 -9.15 -6.27 12.93
CA PHE A 516 -9.23 -5.16 13.86
C PHE A 516 -10.63 -5.04 14.46
N PRO A 517 -10.74 -4.49 15.69
CA PRO A 517 -12.04 -4.16 16.25
C PRO A 517 -12.72 -3.04 15.48
N LEU A 518 -14.04 -3.08 15.39
CA LEU A 518 -14.84 -1.95 14.91
C LEU A 518 -14.70 -0.76 15.86
N PRO A 519 -14.77 0.49 15.34
CA PRO A 519 -14.71 1.67 16.19
C PRO A 519 -15.87 1.70 17.20
N LEU A 520 -15.56 1.95 18.48
CA LEU A 520 -16.56 1.89 19.55
C LEU A 520 -17.70 2.88 19.36
N ARG A 521 -17.42 4.06 18.79
CA ARG A 521 -18.44 5.05 18.48
C ARG A 521 -19.47 4.50 17.50
N GLU A 522 -19.04 3.83 16.45
CA GLU A 522 -19.93 3.29 15.43
C GLU A 522 -20.82 2.17 16.00
N VAL A 523 -20.22 1.28 16.79
CA VAL A 523 -20.95 0.22 17.49
C VAL A 523 -21.97 0.78 18.50
N SER A 524 -21.63 1.88 19.18
CA SER A 524 -22.54 2.52 20.14
C SER A 524 -23.71 3.26 19.47
N LEU A 525 -23.48 3.81 18.26
CA LEU A 525 -24.52 4.53 17.51
C LEU A 525 -25.46 3.59 16.76
N ASN A 526 -24.95 2.45 16.28
CA ASN A 526 -25.75 1.47 15.55
C ASN A 526 -25.70 0.10 16.27
N PRO A 527 -26.77 -0.30 17.00
CA PRO A 527 -26.82 -1.55 17.76
C PRO A 527 -26.79 -2.81 16.87
N ASN A 528 -26.98 -2.66 15.55
CA ASN A 528 -26.89 -3.76 14.60
C ASN A 528 -25.44 -4.05 14.16
N LEU A 529 -24.49 -3.14 14.46
CA LEU A 529 -23.07 -3.37 14.25
C LEU A 529 -22.49 -4.20 15.40
N LYS A 530 -22.45 -5.51 15.23
CA LYS A 530 -21.78 -6.40 16.20
C LYS A 530 -20.27 -6.31 16.05
N GLN A 531 -19.57 -6.23 17.19
CA GLN A 531 -18.12 -6.23 17.25
C GLN A 531 -17.52 -7.52 16.66
N ASN A 532 -16.25 -7.47 16.22
CA ASN A 532 -15.50 -8.68 15.86
C ASN A 532 -15.32 -9.59 17.08
N PRO A 533 -15.26 -10.93 16.90
CA PRO A 533 -15.11 -11.87 18.01
C PRO A 533 -13.92 -11.51 18.91
N ASN A 534 -14.13 -11.67 20.22
CA ASN A 534 -13.11 -11.48 21.27
C ASN A 534 -12.53 -10.04 21.41
N TRP A 535 -13.20 -9.06 20.78
CA TRP A 535 -12.90 -7.63 20.95
C TRP A 535 -13.90 -6.90 21.87
#